data_c3ae4d12ab5fcbd94a0423b409ff263f
#
_entry.id   c3ae4d12ab5fcbd94a0423b409ff263f
#
_cell.length_a   1.000
_cell.length_b   1.000
_cell.length_c   1.000
_cell.angle_alpha   90.00
_cell.angle_beta   90.00
_cell.angle_gamma   90.00
#
_symmetry.space_group_name_H-M   'P 1'
#
loop_
_entity.id
_entity.type
_entity.pdbx_description
1 polymer ?
#
loop_
_entity_poly.entity_id
_entity_poly.type
_entity_poly.pdbx_seq_one_letter_code
_entity_poly.pdbx_strand_id
1 'polypeptide(L)'
;GYGLSETSPVATANPPATTEFSGTIGIPLPLTEVALLDDDGNEVALGEQGEISIRGPPVMKGYWNRPDETEKVMTKDGFFRTGDVGVMDTRGYFKIVDRKKDMILVSGFNVYPSEIEEVIAKHPKVLEVAAIGVPDEKSGEVPKLFIVKKDPSLTTEEVLAYAKQNLTGYKCPRYVEFMEELPKSNVGKILRKDLRKPA
;
A
#
# COMPACT_ATOMS: atom_id res chain seq x y z
N GLY A 1 -7.25 -7.98 -12.10
CA GLY A 1 -7.57 -6.60 -12.48
C GLY A 1 -7.56 -5.65 -11.30
N TYR A 2 -7.56 -4.37 -11.59
CA TYR A 2 -7.60 -3.30 -10.61
C TYR A 2 -8.62 -2.25 -11.00
N GLY A 3 -9.27 -1.71 -9.99
CA GLY A 3 -10.21 -0.62 -10.13
C GLY A 3 -10.86 -0.24 -8.80
N LEU A 4 -11.64 0.83 -8.84
CA LEU A 4 -12.32 1.44 -7.70
C LEU A 4 -13.76 1.75 -8.09
N SER A 5 -14.61 2.10 -7.14
CA SER A 5 -15.94 2.64 -7.44
C SER A 5 -15.86 3.86 -8.34
N GLU A 6 -14.83 4.66 -8.16
CA GLU A 6 -14.50 5.86 -8.92
C GLU A 6 -14.07 5.59 -10.38
N THR A 7 -13.80 4.33 -10.73
CA THR A 7 -13.39 3.91 -12.09
C THR A 7 -14.37 2.95 -12.78
N SER A 8 -15.58 2.76 -12.25
CA SER A 8 -16.79 2.14 -12.83
C SER A 8 -16.68 0.70 -13.37
N PRO A 9 -16.13 -0.29 -12.72
CA PRO A 9 -15.16 -0.28 -11.64
C PRO A 9 -13.71 -0.50 -12.10
N VAL A 10 -13.44 -1.03 -13.33
CA VAL A 10 -12.13 -1.57 -13.75
C VAL A 10 -11.35 -0.56 -14.59
N ALA A 11 -10.10 -0.35 -14.23
CA ALA A 11 -9.17 0.52 -14.96
C ALA A 11 -8.02 -0.24 -15.62
N THR A 12 -7.52 -1.31 -14.96
CA THR A 12 -6.47 -2.17 -15.53
C THR A 12 -6.82 -3.63 -15.38
N ALA A 13 -6.28 -4.48 -16.26
CA ALA A 13 -6.44 -5.93 -16.14
C ALA A 13 -5.22 -6.67 -16.71
N ASN A 14 -4.92 -7.84 -16.15
CA ASN A 14 -4.04 -8.80 -16.80
C ASN A 14 -4.77 -9.41 -18.02
N PRO A 15 -4.06 -9.69 -19.13
CA PRO A 15 -4.66 -10.34 -20.28
C PRO A 15 -5.32 -11.67 -19.87
N PRO A 16 -6.53 -12.00 -20.41
CA PRO A 16 -7.24 -13.23 -20.03
C PRO A 16 -6.48 -14.52 -20.32
N ALA A 17 -5.55 -14.49 -21.27
CA ALA A 17 -4.69 -15.63 -21.61
C ALA A 17 -3.53 -15.84 -20.63
N THR A 18 -3.34 -14.94 -19.64
CA THR A 18 -2.27 -15.09 -18.63
C THR A 18 -2.64 -16.22 -17.68
N THR A 19 -1.82 -17.27 -17.64
CA THR A 19 -2.00 -18.44 -16.79
C THR A 19 -1.13 -18.40 -15.54
N GLU A 20 -0.12 -17.53 -15.51
CA GLU A 20 0.81 -17.41 -14.41
C GLU A 20 0.46 -16.22 -13.51
N PHE A 21 0.58 -16.42 -12.20
CA PHE A 21 0.45 -15.33 -11.23
C PHE A 21 1.64 -14.38 -11.31
N SER A 22 1.42 -13.16 -11.80
CA SER A 22 2.47 -12.14 -11.98
C SER A 22 2.63 -11.19 -10.79
N GLY A 23 1.66 -11.17 -9.86
CA GLY A 23 1.58 -10.17 -8.78
C GLY A 23 1.28 -8.75 -9.29
N THR A 24 0.95 -8.58 -10.59
CA THR A 24 0.60 -7.29 -11.19
C THR A 24 -0.91 -7.09 -11.27
N ILE A 25 -1.33 -5.84 -11.36
CA ILE A 25 -2.71 -5.43 -11.65
C ILE A 25 -2.98 -5.31 -13.16
N GLY A 26 -2.02 -5.67 -13.99
CA GLY A 26 -2.13 -5.69 -15.44
C GLY A 26 -1.76 -4.38 -16.12
N ILE A 27 -2.30 -4.19 -17.31
CA ILE A 27 -2.13 -3.03 -18.18
C ILE A 27 -3.43 -2.24 -18.26
N PRO A 28 -3.42 -0.95 -18.66
CA PRO A 28 -4.63 -0.15 -18.83
C PRO A 28 -5.62 -0.78 -19.80
N LEU A 29 -6.91 -0.65 -19.48
CA LEU A 29 -7.98 -1.01 -20.42
C LEU A 29 -8.03 -0.04 -21.63
N PRO A 30 -8.67 -0.41 -22.75
CA PRO A 30 -8.82 0.46 -23.90
C PRO A 30 -9.35 1.85 -23.52
N LEU A 31 -8.78 2.90 -24.10
CA LEU A 31 -9.11 4.31 -23.85
C LEU A 31 -8.86 4.79 -22.40
N THR A 32 -8.16 4.00 -21.59
CA THR A 32 -7.80 4.37 -20.23
C THR A 32 -6.30 4.64 -20.18
N GLU A 33 -5.94 5.76 -19.60
CA GLU A 33 -4.56 6.15 -19.34
C GLU A 33 -4.25 5.95 -17.85
N VAL A 34 -3.09 5.41 -17.54
CA VAL A 34 -2.59 5.26 -16.18
C VAL A 34 -1.19 5.84 -16.10
N ALA A 35 -1.00 6.77 -15.18
CA ALA A 35 0.29 7.40 -14.88
C ALA A 35 0.65 7.14 -13.42
N LEU A 36 1.94 7.15 -13.12
CA LEU A 36 2.46 7.15 -11.76
C LEU A 36 2.96 8.56 -11.46
N LEU A 37 2.27 9.27 -10.56
CA LEU A 37 2.55 10.67 -10.27
C LEU A 37 3.21 10.84 -8.89
N ASP A 38 4.17 11.77 -8.82
CA ASP A 38 4.70 12.27 -7.57
C ASP A 38 3.72 13.22 -6.84
N ASP A 39 4.14 13.81 -5.72
CA ASP A 39 3.30 14.74 -4.96
C ASP A 39 3.05 16.06 -5.70
N ASP A 40 3.96 16.47 -6.57
CA ASP A 40 3.86 17.68 -7.39
C ASP A 40 3.02 17.46 -8.65
N GLY A 41 2.64 16.21 -8.96
CA GLY A 41 1.83 15.83 -10.11
C GLY A 41 2.65 15.54 -11.36
N ASN A 42 3.97 15.41 -11.26
CA ASN A 42 4.83 15.00 -12.35
C ASN A 42 4.86 13.47 -12.46
N GLU A 43 5.00 12.96 -13.68
CA GLU A 43 5.17 11.53 -13.90
C GLU A 43 6.57 11.09 -13.44
N VAL A 44 6.63 10.02 -12.63
CA VAL A 44 7.88 9.45 -12.14
C VAL A 44 8.58 8.62 -13.24
N ALA A 45 9.89 8.40 -13.09
CA ALA A 45 10.65 7.59 -14.03
C ALA A 45 10.22 6.11 -13.98
N LEU A 46 10.45 5.39 -15.09
CA LEU A 46 10.12 3.96 -15.18
C LEU A 46 10.84 3.15 -14.09
N GLY A 47 10.07 2.37 -13.36
CA GLY A 47 10.54 1.57 -12.23
C GLY A 47 10.55 2.31 -10.89
N GLU A 48 10.30 3.61 -10.88
CA GLU A 48 10.11 4.37 -9.64
C GLU A 48 8.67 4.25 -9.12
N GLN A 49 8.50 4.52 -7.85
CA GLN A 49 7.20 4.49 -7.19
C GLN A 49 6.49 5.83 -7.35
N GLY A 50 5.20 5.77 -7.68
CA GLY A 50 4.33 6.93 -7.78
C GLY A 50 2.89 6.58 -7.44
N GLU A 51 2.07 7.60 -7.21
CA GLU A 51 0.64 7.42 -7.00
C GLU A 51 -0.03 7.04 -8.32
N ILE A 52 -0.70 5.88 -8.34
CA ILE A 52 -1.49 5.44 -9.50
C ILE A 52 -2.58 6.47 -9.77
N SER A 53 -2.51 7.09 -10.94
CA SER A 53 -3.43 8.12 -11.36
C SER A 53 -4.06 7.73 -12.69
N ILE A 54 -5.37 7.88 -12.83
CA ILE A 54 -6.15 7.29 -13.92
C ILE A 54 -6.94 8.39 -14.64
N ARG A 55 -6.90 8.36 -15.98
CA ARG A 55 -7.69 9.22 -16.84
C ARG A 55 -8.39 8.40 -17.91
N GLY A 56 -9.63 8.72 -18.22
CA GLY A 56 -10.37 8.06 -19.30
C GLY A 56 -11.85 7.86 -18.99
N PRO A 57 -12.57 7.19 -19.90
CA PRO A 57 -14.02 7.01 -19.80
C PRO A 57 -14.54 6.36 -18.52
N PRO A 58 -13.80 5.44 -17.87
CA PRO A 58 -14.31 4.80 -16.64
C PRO A 58 -14.27 5.72 -15.41
N VAL A 59 -13.50 6.83 -15.45
CA VAL A 59 -13.35 7.73 -14.31
C VAL A 59 -14.63 8.51 -14.06
N MET A 60 -15.06 8.56 -12.81
CA MET A 60 -16.23 9.31 -12.35
C MET A 60 -16.11 10.80 -12.67
N LYS A 61 -17.23 11.49 -12.78
CA LYS A 61 -17.26 12.96 -12.90
C LYS A 61 -16.92 13.69 -11.59
N GLY A 62 -17.10 13.03 -10.47
CA GLY A 62 -16.84 13.55 -9.14
C GLY A 62 -17.71 12.91 -8.07
N TYR A 63 -17.44 13.24 -6.82
CA TYR A 63 -18.25 12.81 -5.69
C TYR A 63 -19.55 13.61 -5.58
N TRP A 64 -20.67 12.92 -5.37
CA TRP A 64 -21.98 13.52 -5.28
C TRP A 64 -22.06 14.56 -4.15
N ASN A 65 -22.43 15.80 -4.47
CA ASN A 65 -22.49 16.94 -3.55
C ASN A 65 -21.21 17.22 -2.76
N ARG A 66 -20.03 16.78 -3.28
CA ARG A 66 -18.74 16.98 -2.66
C ARG A 66 -17.70 17.48 -3.67
N PRO A 67 -17.90 18.70 -4.22
CA PRO A 67 -16.92 19.29 -5.13
C PRO A 67 -15.55 19.50 -4.47
N ASP A 68 -15.54 19.84 -3.17
CA ASP A 68 -14.36 19.97 -2.34
C ASP A 68 -13.49 18.69 -2.28
N GLU A 69 -14.11 17.52 -2.16
CA GLU A 69 -13.40 16.25 -2.18
C GLU A 69 -12.99 15.83 -3.60
N THR A 70 -13.80 16.19 -4.58
CA THR A 70 -13.48 15.93 -5.98
C THR A 70 -12.22 16.68 -6.41
N GLU A 71 -12.11 17.95 -6.05
CA GLU A 71 -10.95 18.79 -6.37
C GLU A 71 -9.65 18.24 -5.78
N LYS A 72 -9.69 17.63 -4.59
CA LYS A 72 -8.52 17.03 -3.93
C LYS A 72 -7.95 15.82 -4.67
N VAL A 73 -8.79 15.12 -5.42
CA VAL A 73 -8.40 13.85 -6.08
C VAL A 73 -8.26 13.98 -7.59
N MET A 74 -8.64 15.12 -8.17
CA MET A 74 -8.51 15.36 -9.61
C MET A 74 -7.33 16.30 -9.90
N THR A 75 -6.44 15.89 -10.81
CA THR A 75 -5.39 16.78 -11.29
C THR A 75 -5.94 17.76 -12.32
N LYS A 76 -5.18 18.83 -12.58
CA LYS A 76 -5.53 19.82 -13.62
C LYS A 76 -5.65 19.20 -15.02
N ASP A 77 -4.88 18.15 -15.27
CA ASP A 77 -4.84 17.42 -16.55
C ASP A 77 -5.88 16.29 -16.63
N GLY A 78 -6.77 16.21 -15.64
CA GLY A 78 -7.90 15.28 -15.62
C GLY A 78 -7.57 13.86 -15.14
N PHE A 79 -6.43 13.64 -14.50
CA PHE A 79 -6.16 12.38 -13.82
C PHE A 79 -6.86 12.33 -12.46
N PHE A 80 -7.48 11.21 -12.17
CA PHE A 80 -8.00 10.86 -10.85
C PHE A 80 -6.88 10.18 -10.04
N ARG A 81 -6.51 10.75 -8.90
CA ARG A 81 -5.55 10.20 -7.93
C ARG A 81 -6.22 9.16 -7.06
N THR A 82 -5.74 7.92 -7.13
CA THR A 82 -6.40 6.78 -6.47
C THR A 82 -6.07 6.64 -4.99
N GLY A 83 -4.98 7.27 -4.53
CA GLY A 83 -4.41 7.06 -3.22
C GLY A 83 -3.66 5.72 -3.06
N ASP A 84 -3.53 4.94 -4.12
CA ASP A 84 -2.71 3.73 -4.15
C ASP A 84 -1.37 4.04 -4.82
N VAL A 85 -0.27 3.57 -4.23
CA VAL A 85 1.08 3.72 -4.76
C VAL A 85 1.45 2.47 -5.55
N GLY A 86 2.04 2.65 -6.72
CA GLY A 86 2.44 1.56 -7.59
C GLY A 86 3.79 1.78 -8.26
N VAL A 87 4.22 0.77 -8.99
CA VAL A 87 5.35 0.80 -9.90
C VAL A 87 4.92 0.24 -11.25
N MET A 88 5.59 0.66 -12.33
CA MET A 88 5.40 0.09 -13.66
C MET A 88 6.69 -0.62 -14.11
N ASP A 89 6.56 -1.82 -14.66
CA ASP A 89 7.68 -2.53 -15.23
C ASP A 89 7.94 -2.12 -16.70
N THR A 90 9.05 -2.60 -17.27
CA THR A 90 9.45 -2.29 -18.66
C THR A 90 8.50 -2.81 -19.73
N ARG A 91 7.52 -3.65 -19.35
CA ARG A 91 6.50 -4.20 -20.25
C ARG A 91 5.18 -3.41 -20.14
N GLY A 92 5.13 -2.37 -19.28
CA GLY A 92 3.95 -1.57 -19.03
C GLY A 92 2.94 -2.19 -18.05
N TYR A 93 3.35 -3.21 -17.27
CA TYR A 93 2.52 -3.80 -16.23
C TYR A 93 2.66 -3.03 -14.92
N PHE A 94 1.55 -2.71 -14.31
CA PHE A 94 1.52 -2.03 -13.01
C PHE A 94 1.43 -3.04 -11.86
N LYS A 95 2.11 -2.72 -10.75
CA LYS A 95 2.02 -3.46 -9.50
C LYS A 95 1.72 -2.47 -8.37
N ILE A 96 0.75 -2.77 -7.52
CA ILE A 96 0.49 -2.00 -6.30
C ILE A 96 1.59 -2.30 -5.29
N VAL A 97 2.12 -1.24 -4.68
CA VAL A 97 3.06 -1.30 -3.57
C VAL A 97 2.32 -1.21 -2.25
N ASP A 98 1.55 -0.12 -2.04
CA ASP A 98 0.75 0.10 -0.84
C ASP A 98 -0.23 1.27 -1.04
N ARG A 99 -0.90 1.69 0.04
CA ARG A 99 -1.70 2.92 0.06
C ARG A 99 -0.89 4.11 0.54
N LYS A 100 -1.02 5.23 -0.15
CA LYS A 100 -0.33 6.49 0.19
C LYS A 100 -0.59 6.92 1.65
N LYS A 101 -1.84 6.83 2.11
CA LYS A 101 -2.24 7.17 3.47
C LYS A 101 -1.70 6.24 4.57
N ASP A 102 -1.22 5.06 4.19
CA ASP A 102 -0.66 4.08 5.12
C ASP A 102 0.87 4.12 5.15
N MET A 103 1.50 4.87 4.24
CA MET A 103 2.93 5.12 4.19
C MET A 103 3.44 5.69 5.51
N ILE A 104 4.58 5.22 5.95
CA ILE A 104 5.26 5.64 7.18
C ILE A 104 6.45 6.51 6.79
N LEU A 105 6.51 7.73 7.32
CA LEU A 105 7.60 8.66 7.02
C LEU A 105 8.70 8.55 8.08
N VAL A 106 9.72 7.74 7.81
CA VAL A 106 10.84 7.50 8.74
C VAL A 106 12.04 8.34 8.35
N SER A 107 12.35 9.40 9.10
CA SER A 107 13.50 10.29 8.84
C SER A 107 13.56 10.81 7.39
N GLY A 108 12.39 11.09 6.79
CA GLY A 108 12.27 11.53 5.39
C GLY A 108 12.21 10.40 4.34
N PHE A 109 12.34 9.13 4.75
CA PHE A 109 12.20 7.98 3.86
C PHE A 109 10.78 7.46 3.84
N ASN A 110 10.25 7.21 2.64
CA ASN A 110 8.96 6.56 2.45
C ASN A 110 9.10 5.05 2.74
N VAL A 111 8.40 4.58 3.75
CA VAL A 111 8.38 3.18 4.15
C VAL A 111 6.95 2.64 4.02
N TYR A 112 6.78 1.57 3.28
CA TYR A 112 5.48 0.98 3.03
C TYR A 112 5.24 -0.21 3.96
N PRO A 113 4.14 -0.19 4.74
CA PRO A 113 3.77 -1.28 5.63
C PRO A 113 3.80 -2.66 4.98
N SER A 114 3.26 -2.78 3.76
CA SER A 114 3.20 -4.06 3.01
C SER A 114 4.57 -4.68 2.80
N GLU A 115 5.60 -3.87 2.59
CA GLU A 115 6.98 -4.36 2.39
C GLU A 115 7.54 -4.99 3.67
N ILE A 116 7.26 -4.39 4.81
CA ILE A 116 7.64 -4.94 6.12
C ILE A 116 6.83 -6.20 6.41
N GLU A 117 5.52 -6.14 6.18
CA GLU A 117 4.60 -7.26 6.39
C GLU A 117 5.00 -8.49 5.56
N GLU A 118 5.36 -8.28 4.28
CA GLU A 118 5.80 -9.36 3.38
C GLU A 118 7.06 -10.08 3.90
N VAL A 119 7.98 -9.35 4.49
CA VAL A 119 9.20 -9.92 5.08
C VAL A 119 8.86 -10.66 6.36
N ILE A 120 8.12 -10.05 7.29
CA ILE A 120 7.82 -10.62 8.60
C ILE A 120 6.88 -11.83 8.49
N ALA A 121 5.97 -11.85 7.52
CA ALA A 121 5.07 -12.99 7.27
C ALA A 121 5.82 -14.28 6.87
N LYS A 122 7.06 -14.18 6.37
CA LYS A 122 7.92 -15.34 6.07
C LYS A 122 8.52 -16.00 7.31
N HIS A 123 8.43 -15.35 8.47
CA HIS A 123 8.92 -15.93 9.72
C HIS A 123 8.06 -17.14 10.13
N PRO A 124 8.65 -18.33 10.42
CA PRO A 124 7.89 -19.58 10.59
C PRO A 124 6.90 -19.59 11.76
N LYS A 125 7.12 -18.73 12.77
CA LYS A 125 6.26 -18.61 13.95
C LYS A 125 5.21 -17.49 13.85
N VAL A 126 5.14 -16.76 12.74
CA VAL A 126 4.14 -15.70 12.49
C VAL A 126 2.96 -16.30 11.73
N LEU A 127 1.75 -16.04 12.20
CA LEU A 127 0.51 -16.39 11.52
C LEU A 127 0.01 -15.24 10.65
N GLU A 128 -0.11 -14.06 11.26
CA GLU A 128 -0.53 -12.82 10.60
C GLU A 128 0.30 -11.65 11.12
N VAL A 129 0.48 -10.65 10.29
CA VAL A 129 1.18 -9.42 10.66
C VAL A 129 0.53 -8.21 10.00
N ALA A 130 0.50 -7.10 10.72
CA ALA A 130 0.17 -5.78 10.21
C ALA A 130 1.18 -4.77 10.72
N ALA A 131 1.54 -3.80 9.89
CA ALA A 131 2.43 -2.71 10.25
C ALA A 131 1.71 -1.36 10.16
N ILE A 132 2.00 -0.46 11.09
CA ILE A 132 1.58 0.94 11.03
C ILE A 132 2.74 1.86 11.42
N GLY A 133 2.66 3.13 11.02
CA GLY A 133 3.51 4.18 11.57
C GLY A 133 3.00 4.61 12.95
N VAL A 134 3.93 4.83 13.87
CA VAL A 134 3.67 5.47 15.15
C VAL A 134 4.65 6.63 15.35
N PRO A 135 4.23 7.72 16.03
CA PRO A 135 5.10 8.88 16.25
C PRO A 135 6.39 8.51 16.99
N ASP A 136 7.50 9.13 16.56
CA ASP A 136 8.82 9.02 17.18
C ASP A 136 9.50 10.39 17.16
N GLU A 137 10.04 10.82 18.31
CA GLU A 137 10.63 12.16 18.46
C GLU A 137 11.84 12.41 17.56
N LYS A 138 12.58 11.37 17.18
CA LYS A 138 13.82 11.49 16.40
C LYS A 138 13.60 11.28 14.91
N SER A 139 12.68 10.41 14.54
CA SER A 139 12.49 9.94 13.16
C SER A 139 11.20 10.45 12.52
N GLY A 140 10.37 11.22 13.25
CA GLY A 140 9.02 11.59 12.86
C GLY A 140 8.06 10.43 13.11
N GLU A 141 8.20 9.34 12.37
CA GLU A 141 7.50 8.08 12.60
C GLU A 141 8.47 6.90 12.61
N VAL A 142 8.02 5.78 13.19
CA VAL A 142 8.69 4.48 13.12
C VAL A 142 7.67 3.36 12.94
N PRO A 143 8.04 2.25 12.28
CA PRO A 143 7.14 1.12 12.14
C PRO A 143 6.88 0.42 13.47
N LYS A 144 5.60 0.10 13.73
CA LYS A 144 5.11 -0.78 14.79
C LYS A 144 4.42 -1.96 14.15
N LEU A 145 4.73 -3.16 14.63
CA LEU A 145 4.09 -4.42 14.20
C LEU A 145 3.03 -4.86 15.18
N PHE A 146 1.93 -5.38 14.61
CA PHE A 146 0.92 -6.17 15.30
C PHE A 146 0.97 -7.58 14.73
N ILE A 147 1.18 -8.58 15.58
CA ILE A 147 1.44 -9.96 15.15
C ILE A 147 0.49 -10.92 15.85
N VAL A 148 -0.14 -11.77 15.05
CA VAL A 148 -0.78 -12.99 15.54
C VAL A 148 0.24 -14.11 15.48
N LYS A 149 0.50 -14.75 16.62
CA LYS A 149 1.47 -15.84 16.72
C LYS A 149 0.92 -17.13 16.10
N LYS A 150 1.72 -17.80 15.29
CA LYS A 150 1.49 -19.19 14.90
C LYS A 150 2.06 -20.15 15.95
N ASP A 151 3.19 -19.76 16.56
CA ASP A 151 3.84 -20.48 17.66
C ASP A 151 3.87 -19.57 18.90
N PRO A 152 3.28 -19.99 20.03
CA PRO A 152 3.26 -19.20 21.27
C PRO A 152 4.64 -18.80 21.79
N SER A 153 5.70 -19.56 21.45
CA SER A 153 7.08 -19.28 21.88
C SER A 153 7.72 -18.06 21.21
N LEU A 154 7.08 -17.47 20.17
CA LEU A 154 7.62 -16.30 19.47
C LEU A 154 7.77 -15.12 20.43
N THR A 155 8.97 -14.52 20.47
CA THR A 155 9.27 -13.36 21.30
C THR A 155 9.46 -12.09 20.48
N THR A 156 9.37 -10.94 21.12
CA THR A 156 9.63 -9.63 20.50
C THR A 156 11.07 -9.55 19.97
N GLU A 157 12.03 -10.02 20.74
CA GLU A 157 13.46 -10.01 20.39
C GLU A 157 13.72 -10.83 19.14
N GLU A 158 13.06 -11.98 19.00
CA GLU A 158 13.17 -12.86 17.84
C GLU A 158 12.63 -12.18 16.57
N VAL A 159 11.47 -11.50 16.66
CA VAL A 159 10.89 -10.72 15.54
C VAL A 159 11.81 -9.56 15.14
N LEU A 160 12.31 -8.78 16.12
CA LEU A 160 13.18 -7.64 15.84
C LEU A 160 14.53 -8.08 15.24
N ALA A 161 15.09 -9.20 15.71
CA ALA A 161 16.30 -9.77 15.16
C ALA A 161 16.09 -10.23 13.71
N TYR A 162 14.96 -10.88 13.41
CA TYR A 162 14.61 -11.31 12.07
C TYR A 162 14.41 -10.11 11.13
N ALA A 163 13.70 -9.07 11.59
CA ALA A 163 13.53 -7.84 10.82
C ALA A 163 14.87 -7.19 10.49
N LYS A 164 15.78 -7.10 11.46
CA LYS A 164 17.11 -6.49 11.28
C LYS A 164 17.99 -7.25 10.28
N GLN A 165 17.81 -8.55 10.13
CA GLN A 165 18.53 -9.37 9.16
C GLN A 165 18.00 -9.24 7.74
N ASN A 166 16.71 -8.89 7.57
CA ASN A 166 16.01 -8.96 6.30
C ASN A 166 15.49 -7.61 5.77
N LEU A 167 15.58 -6.54 6.57
CA LEU A 167 15.12 -5.20 6.22
C LEU A 167 16.25 -4.18 6.37
N THR A 168 16.19 -3.13 5.54
CA THR A 168 17.07 -1.96 5.70
C THR A 168 16.74 -1.23 7.02
N GLY A 169 17.74 -0.64 7.66
CA GLY A 169 17.65 -0.11 9.01
C GLY A 169 16.44 0.82 9.29
N TYR A 170 16.11 1.74 8.37
CA TYR A 170 14.98 2.65 8.54
C TYR A 170 13.60 1.95 8.35
N LYS A 171 13.56 0.75 7.77
CA LYS A 171 12.37 -0.10 7.66
C LYS A 171 12.17 -1.03 8.86
N CYS A 172 13.18 -1.16 9.72
CA CYS A 172 13.10 -2.05 10.88
C CYS A 172 12.08 -1.52 11.88
N PRO A 173 11.14 -2.36 12.34
CA PRO A 173 10.17 -1.98 13.36
C PRO A 173 10.86 -1.71 14.70
N ARG A 174 10.35 -0.74 15.46
CA ARG A 174 10.80 -0.48 16.83
C ARG A 174 9.92 -1.12 17.88
N TYR A 175 8.67 -1.36 17.55
CA TYR A 175 7.67 -1.89 18.47
C TYR A 175 7.01 -3.11 17.88
N VAL A 176 6.74 -4.09 18.73
CA VAL A 176 5.99 -5.31 18.41
C VAL A 176 4.94 -5.50 19.49
N GLU A 177 3.70 -5.68 19.06
CA GLU A 177 2.56 -6.03 19.90
C GLU A 177 1.96 -7.34 19.41
N PHE A 178 1.73 -8.28 20.33
CA PHE A 178 1.08 -9.54 20.01
C PHE A 178 -0.41 -9.44 20.30
N MET A 179 -1.21 -9.96 19.35
CA MET A 179 -2.67 -9.98 19.42
C MET A 179 -3.19 -11.40 19.20
N GLU A 180 -4.39 -11.68 19.68
CA GLU A 180 -5.08 -12.95 19.37
C GLU A 180 -5.58 -12.96 17.92
N GLU A 181 -6.09 -11.81 17.43
CA GLU A 181 -6.50 -11.62 16.04
C GLU A 181 -6.29 -10.17 15.59
N LEU A 182 -6.07 -9.97 14.29
CA LEU A 182 -6.02 -8.63 13.69
C LEU A 182 -7.43 -8.14 13.34
N PRO A 183 -7.74 -6.83 13.48
CA PRO A 183 -9.03 -6.28 13.07
C PRO A 183 -9.21 -6.41 11.56
N LYS A 184 -10.31 -7.03 11.15
CA LYS A 184 -10.63 -7.29 9.74
C LYS A 184 -12.01 -6.76 9.36
N SER A 185 -12.15 -6.39 8.11
CA SER A 185 -13.44 -6.11 7.50
C SER A 185 -14.23 -7.41 7.27
N ASN A 186 -15.52 -7.28 6.93
CA ASN A 186 -16.40 -8.41 6.60
C ASN A 186 -15.89 -9.26 5.42
N VAL A 187 -14.97 -8.72 4.62
CA VAL A 187 -14.33 -9.42 3.48
C VAL A 187 -12.90 -9.89 3.82
N GLY A 188 -12.52 -9.91 5.10
CA GLY A 188 -11.23 -10.43 5.57
C GLY A 188 -10.03 -9.48 5.39
N LYS A 189 -10.24 -8.23 4.98
CA LYS A 189 -9.15 -7.26 4.81
C LYS A 189 -8.77 -6.63 6.15
N ILE A 190 -7.47 -6.62 6.49
CA ILE A 190 -6.95 -5.99 7.71
C ILE A 190 -7.26 -4.49 7.71
N LEU A 191 -7.79 -4.00 8.83
CA LEU A 191 -8.20 -2.61 9.05
C LEU A 191 -7.13 -1.88 9.86
N ARG A 192 -6.05 -1.42 9.20
CA ARG A 192 -4.96 -0.66 9.85
C ARG A 192 -5.45 0.58 10.61
N LYS A 193 -6.57 1.19 10.19
CA LYS A 193 -7.19 2.33 10.91
C LYS A 193 -7.58 2.00 12.35
N ASP A 194 -7.97 0.74 12.61
CA ASP A 194 -8.38 0.32 13.94
C ASP A 194 -7.18 0.00 14.83
N LEU A 195 -6.02 -0.33 14.24
CA LEU A 195 -4.74 -0.48 14.95
C LEU A 195 -4.10 0.86 15.37
N ARG A 196 -4.52 1.98 14.77
CA ARG A 196 -4.02 3.33 15.08
C ARG A 196 -4.75 3.98 16.25
N LYS A 197 -5.85 3.40 16.71
CA LYS A 197 -6.58 3.91 17.88
C LYS A 197 -5.77 3.58 19.13
N PRO A 198 -5.60 4.53 20.08
CA PRO A 198 -5.09 4.19 21.41
C PRO A 198 -6.02 3.17 22.05
N ALA A 199 -5.42 2.17 22.71
CA ALA A 199 -6.14 1.16 23.50
C ALA A 199 -6.82 1.79 24.70
#